data_08295fdb7b8537cbf74c4027c952d741
#
_entry.id   08295fdb7b8537cbf74c4027c952d741
#
_cell.length_a   1.000
_cell.length_b   1.000
_cell.length_c   1.000
_cell.angle_alpha   90.00
_cell.angle_beta   90.00
_cell.angle_gamma   90.00
#
_symmetry.space_group_name_H-M   'P 1'
#
loop_
_entity.id
_entity.type
_entity.pdbx_description
1 polymer ?
#
loop_
_entity_poly.entity_id
_entity_poly.type
_entity_poly.pdbx_seq_one_letter_code
_entity_poly.pdbx_strand_id
1 'polypeptide(L)'
;MKLKYLGTAAAEAFPAIFCNCKYCEEARKLGGKNIRTRSQSLVNDDLLIDFPPDTYYHFITHGIRGDKIKYLLITHAHSDHLYQRDLFRRYGCYAHNMSEPTLELYCSANTASTLGEVPNVHVNVIKAFDVVEFGGYKVTALPARHMPGGEPLNYIIEQDGKTLLYAHDTGYFLEETFDYIEKSGVHFDMLSLDCTNVDIPIPDTGSHMGFPNIERVVERLRTIGAAGKDTAVCVNHFSHNGNPLHAHILERAAEYGYFASYDGCEIEF
;
A
#
# COMPACT_ATOMS: atom_id res chain seq x y z
N MET A 1 -13.90 7.71 5.25
CA MET A 1 -12.58 7.77 4.56
C MET A 1 -12.66 6.92 3.30
N LYS A 2 -11.92 7.28 2.26
CA LYS A 2 -11.93 6.59 0.97
C LYS A 2 -10.51 6.10 0.64
N LEU A 3 -10.36 4.83 0.26
CA LEU A 3 -9.11 4.26 -0.23
C LEU A 3 -9.29 3.82 -1.68
N LYS A 4 -8.49 4.39 -2.59
CA LYS A 4 -8.44 4.01 -3.99
C LYS A 4 -7.12 3.32 -4.31
N TYR A 5 -7.21 2.09 -4.79
CA TYR A 5 -6.06 1.31 -5.26
C TYR A 5 -5.75 1.69 -6.70
N LEU A 6 -4.61 2.31 -6.93
CA LEU A 6 -4.18 2.75 -8.27
C LEU A 6 -3.46 1.63 -9.00
N GLY A 7 -2.63 0.89 -8.26
CA GLY A 7 -1.97 -0.33 -8.70
C GLY A 7 -2.01 -1.38 -7.61
N THR A 8 -2.07 -2.66 -8.00
CA THR A 8 -2.39 -3.76 -7.08
C THR A 8 -1.46 -4.97 -7.20
N ALA A 9 -0.39 -4.87 -7.99
CA ALA A 9 0.62 -5.92 -8.13
C ALA A 9 1.87 -5.65 -7.29
N ALA A 10 2.65 -6.71 -7.08
CA ALA A 10 4.02 -6.67 -6.59
C ALA A 10 4.99 -6.11 -7.65
N ALA A 11 6.29 -6.12 -7.36
CA ALA A 11 7.36 -5.46 -8.12
C ALA A 11 7.37 -5.74 -9.63
N GLU A 12 7.04 -6.95 -10.02
CA GLU A 12 7.07 -7.39 -11.43
C GLU A 12 5.85 -6.97 -12.24
N ALA A 13 4.80 -6.37 -11.60
CA ALA A 13 3.48 -6.14 -12.16
C ALA A 13 2.77 -7.46 -12.58
N PHE A 14 1.54 -7.40 -13.11
CA PHE A 14 0.86 -8.59 -13.60
C PHE A 14 0.04 -8.27 -14.88
N PRO A 15 0.25 -9.01 -15.98
CA PRO A 15 1.25 -10.06 -16.17
C PRO A 15 2.68 -9.52 -16.07
N ALA A 16 3.58 -10.29 -15.46
CA ALA A 16 4.98 -9.89 -15.27
C ALA A 16 5.69 -9.70 -16.61
N ILE A 17 6.49 -8.63 -16.73
CA ILE A 17 6.99 -8.10 -18.00
C ILE A 17 7.81 -9.11 -18.81
N PHE A 18 8.56 -9.99 -18.17
CA PHE A 18 9.41 -11.00 -18.82
C PHE A 18 8.93 -12.44 -18.62
N CYS A 19 7.67 -12.63 -18.15
CA CYS A 19 7.18 -13.94 -17.75
C CYS A 19 6.11 -14.48 -18.70
N ASN A 20 6.25 -15.77 -19.06
CA ASN A 20 5.31 -16.54 -19.85
C ASN A 20 4.74 -17.74 -19.06
N CYS A 21 4.61 -17.62 -17.73
CA CYS A 21 3.92 -18.64 -16.94
C CYS A 21 2.42 -18.67 -17.29
N LYS A 22 1.76 -19.78 -16.92
CA LYS A 22 0.34 -20.00 -17.22
C LYS A 22 -0.56 -18.83 -16.79
N TYR A 23 -0.27 -18.19 -15.65
CA TYR A 23 -1.07 -17.09 -15.13
C TYR A 23 -0.84 -15.79 -15.91
N CYS A 24 0.42 -15.49 -16.27
CA CYS A 24 0.74 -14.33 -17.10
C CYS A 24 0.14 -14.45 -18.50
N GLU A 25 0.20 -15.63 -19.11
CA GLU A 25 -0.43 -15.89 -20.42
C GLU A 25 -1.96 -15.74 -20.36
N GLU A 26 -2.57 -16.28 -19.31
CA GLU A 26 -4.02 -16.16 -19.14
C GLU A 26 -4.45 -14.71 -18.86
N ALA A 27 -3.69 -13.99 -18.05
CA ALA A 27 -3.96 -12.57 -17.79
C ALA A 27 -3.90 -11.71 -19.06
N ARG A 28 -2.93 -11.96 -19.97
CA ARG A 28 -2.86 -11.27 -21.27
C ARG A 28 -4.08 -11.52 -22.15
N LYS A 29 -4.65 -12.74 -22.08
CA LYS A 29 -5.86 -13.09 -22.84
C LYS A 29 -7.11 -12.47 -22.26
N LEU A 30 -7.25 -12.51 -20.94
CA LEU A 30 -8.43 -12.01 -20.22
C LEU A 30 -8.49 -10.49 -20.16
N GLY A 31 -7.34 -9.83 -19.97
CA GLY A 31 -7.29 -8.38 -19.81
C GLY A 31 -8.07 -7.88 -18.59
N GLY A 32 -8.50 -6.62 -18.64
CA GLY A 32 -9.35 -6.01 -17.61
C GLY A 32 -8.69 -6.06 -16.22
N LYS A 33 -9.43 -6.53 -15.21
CA LYS A 33 -8.97 -6.62 -13.82
C LYS A 33 -7.78 -7.60 -13.59
N ASN A 34 -7.40 -8.34 -14.61
CA ASN A 34 -6.20 -9.20 -14.58
C ASN A 34 -4.93 -8.45 -15.01
N ILE A 35 -5.04 -7.22 -15.47
CA ILE A 35 -3.89 -6.35 -15.72
C ILE A 35 -3.71 -5.50 -14.47
N ARG A 36 -2.55 -5.65 -13.81
CA ARG A 36 -2.25 -5.00 -12.54
C ARG A 36 -0.91 -4.31 -12.60
N THR A 37 -0.88 -3.04 -12.30
CA THR A 37 0.31 -2.22 -12.16
C THR A 37 0.87 -2.28 -10.74
N ARG A 38 2.07 -1.77 -10.52
CA ARG A 38 2.76 -1.80 -9.23
C ARG A 38 1.99 -1.03 -8.17
N SER A 39 2.10 -1.49 -6.92
CA SER A 39 1.32 -1.01 -5.79
C SER A 39 1.42 0.49 -5.58
N GLN A 40 0.28 1.15 -5.57
CA GLN A 40 0.09 2.55 -5.19
C GLN A 40 -1.35 2.75 -4.75
N SER A 41 -1.57 3.62 -3.75
CA SER A 41 -2.92 3.95 -3.31
C SER A 41 -3.09 5.43 -3.04
N LEU A 42 -4.33 5.91 -3.15
CA LEU A 42 -4.73 7.28 -2.82
C LEU A 42 -5.78 7.22 -1.71
N VAL A 43 -5.50 7.87 -0.59
CA VAL A 43 -6.45 8.09 0.49
C VAL A 43 -7.12 9.44 0.27
N ASN A 44 -8.44 9.45 0.24
CA ASN A 44 -9.25 10.59 -0.16
C ASN A 44 -8.77 11.16 -1.50
N ASP A 45 -8.40 12.44 -1.59
CA ASP A 45 -7.98 13.05 -2.85
C ASP A 45 -6.57 13.69 -2.80
N ASP A 46 -5.86 13.61 -1.65
CA ASP A 46 -4.63 14.37 -1.43
C ASP A 46 -3.48 13.64 -0.73
N LEU A 47 -3.72 12.44 -0.14
CA LEU A 47 -2.70 11.61 0.48
C LEU A 47 -2.38 10.38 -0.39
N LEU A 48 -1.21 10.40 -1.01
CA LEU A 48 -0.71 9.29 -1.82
C LEU A 48 0.13 8.34 -0.97
N ILE A 49 0.03 7.05 -1.20
CA ILE A 49 0.88 6.03 -0.58
C ILE A 49 1.68 5.34 -1.69
N ASP A 50 2.99 5.42 -1.58
CA ASP A 50 3.99 4.98 -2.54
C ASP A 50 4.00 5.76 -3.88
N PHE A 51 5.13 5.66 -4.60
CA PHE A 51 5.37 6.39 -5.83
C PHE A 51 6.13 5.52 -6.86
N PRO A 52 5.46 4.47 -7.40
CA PRO A 52 6.05 3.54 -8.36
C PRO A 52 6.30 4.19 -9.74
N PRO A 53 7.04 3.52 -10.66
CA PRO A 53 7.20 3.96 -12.04
C PRO A 53 5.88 4.12 -12.79
N ASP A 54 4.83 3.42 -12.36
CA ASP A 54 3.50 3.46 -12.98
C ASP A 54 2.67 4.70 -12.59
N THR A 55 3.18 5.57 -11.70
CA THR A 55 2.46 6.75 -11.18
C THR A 55 1.89 7.64 -12.29
N TYR A 56 2.66 7.90 -13.36
CA TYR A 56 2.16 8.66 -14.50
C TYR A 56 0.93 8.00 -15.13
N TYR A 57 1.01 6.69 -15.37
CA TYR A 57 -0.11 5.92 -15.93
C TYR A 57 -1.34 5.94 -15.00
N HIS A 58 -1.13 5.77 -13.70
CA HIS A 58 -2.19 5.85 -12.69
C HIS A 58 -2.92 7.21 -12.74
N PHE A 59 -2.16 8.29 -12.76
CA PHE A 59 -2.75 9.63 -12.76
C PHE A 59 -3.58 9.91 -14.01
N ILE A 60 -3.08 9.54 -15.20
CA ILE A 60 -3.82 9.71 -16.44
C ILE A 60 -5.06 8.82 -16.49
N THR A 61 -4.91 7.54 -16.15
CA THR A 61 -5.99 6.54 -16.25
C THR A 61 -7.14 6.82 -15.28
N HIS A 62 -6.81 7.30 -14.08
CA HIS A 62 -7.80 7.54 -13.03
C HIS A 62 -8.19 9.02 -12.88
N GLY A 63 -7.70 9.89 -13.76
CA GLY A 63 -8.04 11.32 -13.75
C GLY A 63 -7.51 12.08 -12.53
N ILE A 64 -6.41 11.61 -11.94
CA ILE A 64 -5.84 12.22 -10.73
C ILE A 64 -5.04 13.47 -11.10
N ARG A 65 -5.30 14.55 -10.38
CA ARG A 65 -4.60 15.81 -10.50
C ARG A 65 -3.36 15.80 -9.59
N GLY A 66 -2.20 15.41 -10.15
CA GLY A 66 -0.94 15.34 -9.41
C GLY A 66 -0.49 16.67 -8.80
N ASP A 67 -0.95 17.81 -9.36
CA ASP A 67 -0.73 19.14 -8.82
C ASP A 67 -1.51 19.44 -7.54
N LYS A 68 -2.47 18.59 -7.16
CA LYS A 68 -3.27 18.69 -5.93
C LYS A 68 -2.84 17.74 -4.82
N ILE A 69 -1.92 16.82 -5.11
CA ILE A 69 -1.39 15.91 -4.09
C ILE A 69 -0.51 16.70 -3.12
N LYS A 70 -0.86 16.66 -1.84
CA LYS A 70 -0.21 17.39 -0.76
C LYS A 70 0.75 16.53 0.04
N TYR A 71 0.39 15.25 0.23
CA TYR A 71 1.06 14.33 1.14
C TYR A 71 1.43 13.05 0.43
N LEU A 72 2.61 12.52 0.76
CA LEU A 72 3.11 11.26 0.24
C LEU A 72 3.72 10.45 1.38
N LEU A 73 3.17 9.27 1.64
CA LEU A 73 3.79 8.26 2.51
C LEU A 73 4.55 7.28 1.64
N ILE A 74 5.79 6.97 1.97
CA ILE A 74 6.55 5.91 1.30
C ILE A 74 6.79 4.77 2.29
N THR A 75 6.36 3.58 1.91
CA THR A 75 6.50 2.39 2.75
C THR A 75 7.96 1.96 2.87
N HIS A 76 8.70 1.92 1.75
CA HIS A 76 10.11 1.56 1.74
C HIS A 76 10.80 1.93 0.41
N ALA A 77 12.11 1.68 0.31
CA ALA A 77 12.97 2.17 -0.77
C ALA A 77 13.05 1.27 -2.02
N HIS A 78 12.28 0.17 -2.12
CA HIS A 78 12.28 -0.62 -3.35
C HIS A 78 11.75 0.21 -4.53
N SER A 79 12.29 -0.03 -5.73
CA SER A 79 12.01 0.79 -6.92
C SER A 79 10.56 0.70 -7.43
N ASP A 80 9.82 -0.30 -7.01
CA ASP A 80 8.39 -0.47 -7.28
C ASP A 80 7.49 0.28 -6.31
N HIS A 81 8.06 0.82 -5.21
CA HIS A 81 7.39 1.72 -4.26
C HIS A 81 7.94 3.14 -4.28
N LEU A 82 9.19 3.32 -4.72
CA LEU A 82 9.80 4.63 -4.82
C LEU A 82 10.59 4.80 -6.13
N TYR A 83 9.98 5.44 -7.11
CA TYR A 83 10.63 5.87 -8.33
C TYR A 83 10.89 7.38 -8.29
N GLN A 84 11.90 7.78 -7.53
CA GLN A 84 12.20 9.19 -7.23
C GLN A 84 12.43 10.07 -8.46
N ARG A 85 12.81 9.50 -9.61
CA ARG A 85 13.12 10.29 -10.82
C ARG A 85 11.95 11.13 -11.30
N ASP A 86 10.72 10.68 -11.10
CA ASP A 86 9.55 11.45 -11.50
C ASP A 86 9.17 12.52 -10.47
N LEU A 87 9.59 12.41 -9.20
CA LEU A 87 9.45 13.49 -8.21
C LEU A 87 10.24 14.74 -8.61
N PHE A 88 11.38 14.59 -9.27
CA PHE A 88 12.15 15.72 -9.80
C PHE A 88 11.40 16.56 -10.86
N ARG A 89 10.29 16.04 -11.40
CA ARG A 89 9.46 16.77 -12.36
C ARG A 89 8.49 17.77 -11.72
N ARG A 90 8.49 17.89 -10.41
CA ARG A 90 7.73 18.94 -9.69
C ARG A 90 8.38 20.33 -9.74
N TYR A 91 9.27 20.57 -10.71
CA TYR A 91 10.12 21.76 -10.73
C TYR A 91 10.37 22.26 -12.16
N GLY A 92 10.61 23.57 -12.28
CA GLY A 92 11.09 24.21 -13.50
C GLY A 92 10.15 24.08 -14.70
N CYS A 93 10.67 23.69 -15.84
CA CYS A 93 9.90 23.55 -17.09
C CYS A 93 9.00 22.31 -17.14
N TYR A 94 9.05 21.44 -16.13
CA TYR A 94 8.21 20.23 -16.06
C TYR A 94 6.87 20.46 -15.37
N ALA A 95 6.76 21.48 -14.51
CA ALA A 95 5.54 21.76 -13.76
C ALA A 95 5.28 23.26 -13.62
N HIS A 96 4.12 23.69 -14.09
CA HIS A 96 3.68 25.09 -14.01
C HIS A 96 2.36 25.20 -13.29
N ASN A 97 2.18 26.29 -12.51
CA ASN A 97 0.92 26.64 -11.86
C ASN A 97 0.34 25.51 -10.99
N MET A 98 1.20 24.80 -10.26
CA MET A 98 0.75 23.76 -9.33
C MET A 98 -0.13 24.37 -8.25
N SER A 99 -1.26 23.71 -7.93
CA SER A 99 -2.14 24.10 -6.83
C SER A 99 -1.45 23.92 -5.48
N GLU A 100 -0.70 22.82 -5.36
CA GLU A 100 0.12 22.49 -4.18
C GLU A 100 1.59 22.45 -4.58
N PRO A 101 2.31 23.56 -4.44
CA PRO A 101 3.69 23.64 -4.91
C PRO A 101 4.67 22.78 -4.12
N THR A 102 4.43 22.57 -2.83
CA THR A 102 5.25 21.72 -1.95
C THR A 102 4.54 20.39 -1.69
N LEU A 103 5.27 19.29 -1.80
CA LEU A 103 4.83 17.95 -1.42
C LEU A 103 5.48 17.59 -0.08
N GLU A 104 4.67 17.29 0.93
CA GLU A 104 5.14 16.77 2.21
C GLU A 104 5.30 15.25 2.10
N LEU A 105 6.53 14.76 2.11
CA LEU A 105 6.86 13.34 2.01
C LEU A 105 7.30 12.80 3.36
N TYR A 106 6.71 11.69 3.80
CA TYR A 106 7.05 11.00 5.05
C TYR A 106 7.60 9.61 4.74
N CYS A 107 8.76 9.28 5.27
CA CYS A 107 9.40 7.98 5.06
C CYS A 107 10.45 7.68 6.14
N SER A 108 10.97 6.45 6.16
CA SER A 108 12.07 6.07 7.05
C SER A 108 13.39 6.76 6.67
N ALA A 109 14.35 6.76 7.59
CA ALA A 109 15.70 7.31 7.35
C ALA A 109 16.40 6.58 6.20
N ASN A 110 16.25 5.25 6.12
CA ASN A 110 16.77 4.47 5.01
C ASN A 110 16.21 4.94 3.67
N THR A 111 14.89 5.08 3.57
CA THR A 111 14.22 5.57 2.36
C THR A 111 14.65 6.99 2.00
N ALA A 112 14.70 7.90 2.98
CA ALA A 112 15.15 9.29 2.78
C ALA A 112 16.57 9.36 2.20
N SER A 113 17.47 8.47 2.64
CA SER A 113 18.86 8.41 2.15
C SER A 113 18.96 8.10 0.65
N THR A 114 17.95 7.46 0.06
CA THR A 114 17.90 7.13 -1.38
C THR A 114 17.36 8.26 -2.24
N LEU A 115 16.59 9.20 -1.64
CA LEU A 115 15.92 10.28 -2.39
C LEU A 115 16.89 11.38 -2.87
N GLY A 116 17.88 11.74 -2.07
CA GLY A 116 18.65 12.95 -2.29
C GLY A 116 17.78 14.21 -2.15
N GLU A 117 18.28 15.35 -2.64
CA GLU A 117 17.50 16.60 -2.68
C GLU A 117 16.54 16.61 -3.86
N VAL A 118 15.24 16.62 -3.59
CA VAL A 118 14.19 16.70 -4.60
C VAL A 118 13.53 18.08 -4.52
N PRO A 119 13.55 18.88 -5.60
CA PRO A 119 12.92 20.21 -5.59
C PRO A 119 11.43 20.17 -5.29
N ASN A 120 10.95 21.08 -4.44
CA ASN A 120 9.54 21.19 -4.04
C ASN A 120 8.98 19.92 -3.33
N VAL A 121 9.88 19.15 -2.72
CA VAL A 121 9.54 18.04 -1.84
C VAL A 121 10.20 18.28 -0.49
N HIS A 122 9.39 18.34 0.55
CA HIS A 122 9.86 18.41 1.93
C HIS A 122 9.84 17.00 2.53
N VAL A 123 11.02 16.48 2.89
CA VAL A 123 11.16 15.11 3.42
C VAL A 123 11.12 15.14 4.93
N ASN A 124 10.11 14.48 5.49
CA ASN A 124 9.90 14.29 6.92
C ASN A 124 10.33 12.85 7.28
N VAL A 125 11.44 12.71 7.99
CA VAL A 125 11.94 11.40 8.42
C VAL A 125 11.19 10.96 9.66
N ILE A 126 10.58 9.76 9.58
CA ILE A 126 9.85 9.10 10.65
C ILE A 126 10.40 7.69 10.86
N LYS A 127 10.15 7.11 12.02
CA LYS A 127 10.52 5.73 12.37
C LYS A 127 9.32 4.97 12.90
N ALA A 128 9.46 3.67 13.02
CA ALA A 128 8.44 2.82 13.64
C ALA A 128 7.95 3.39 14.99
N PHE A 129 6.64 3.41 15.17
CA PHE A 129 5.87 3.93 16.30
C PHE A 129 5.86 5.46 16.45
N ASP A 130 6.47 6.21 15.54
CA ASP A 130 6.24 7.66 15.49
C ASP A 130 4.81 7.95 15.05
N VAL A 131 4.23 9.00 15.65
CA VAL A 131 2.92 9.54 15.32
C VAL A 131 3.12 10.94 14.77
N VAL A 132 2.57 11.20 13.59
CA VAL A 132 2.65 12.53 12.95
C VAL A 132 1.23 12.99 12.57
N GLU A 133 1.02 14.31 12.61
CA GLU A 133 -0.25 14.93 12.26
C GLU A 133 -0.05 15.98 11.16
N PHE A 134 -0.84 15.87 10.11
CA PHE A 134 -0.83 16.81 8.99
C PHE A 134 -2.17 16.77 8.25
N GLY A 135 -2.64 17.91 7.75
CA GLY A 135 -3.81 17.97 6.87
C GLY A 135 -5.12 17.36 7.42
N GLY A 136 -5.23 17.23 8.73
CA GLY A 136 -6.35 16.54 9.38
C GLY A 136 -6.15 15.01 9.49
N TYR A 137 -5.06 14.48 8.95
CA TYR A 137 -4.65 13.10 9.16
C TYR A 137 -3.81 12.97 10.44
N LYS A 138 -4.00 11.88 11.17
CA LYS A 138 -3.08 11.38 12.19
C LYS A 138 -2.54 10.05 11.67
N VAL A 139 -1.22 9.98 11.50
CA VAL A 139 -0.55 8.81 10.92
C VAL A 139 0.42 8.22 11.92
N THR A 140 0.28 6.93 12.20
CA THR A 140 1.23 6.16 12.99
C THR A 140 2.00 5.23 12.06
N ALA A 141 3.33 5.31 12.08
CA ALA A 141 4.19 4.37 11.38
C ALA A 141 4.34 3.07 12.19
N LEU A 142 4.22 1.93 11.55
CA LEU A 142 4.43 0.61 12.13
C LEU A 142 5.60 -0.09 11.43
N PRO A 143 6.41 -0.91 12.10
CA PRO A 143 7.46 -1.67 11.43
C PRO A 143 6.84 -2.76 10.55
N ALA A 144 7.34 -2.90 9.33
CA ALA A 144 6.97 -3.98 8.42
C ALA A 144 8.02 -5.10 8.43
N ARG A 145 7.56 -6.35 8.22
CA ARG A 145 8.46 -7.51 8.05
C ARG A 145 8.80 -7.65 6.56
N HIS A 146 9.67 -6.79 6.09
CA HIS A 146 10.13 -6.75 4.71
C HIS A 146 11.56 -6.17 4.68
N MET A 147 12.28 -6.20 3.58
CA MET A 147 13.56 -5.51 3.35
C MET A 147 14.47 -5.39 4.61
N PRO A 148 15.15 -6.48 5.05
CA PRO A 148 15.97 -6.44 6.27
C PRO A 148 17.01 -5.32 6.23
N GLY A 149 17.04 -4.48 7.29
CA GLY A 149 17.92 -3.32 7.39
C GLY A 149 17.45 -2.08 6.62
N GLY A 150 16.32 -2.14 5.92
CA GLY A 150 15.76 -1.04 5.13
C GLY A 150 14.71 -0.19 5.84
N GLU A 151 14.40 -0.50 7.10
CA GLU A 151 13.40 0.22 7.91
C GLU A 151 12.04 0.37 7.21
N PRO A 152 11.44 -0.71 6.64
CA PRO A 152 10.16 -0.61 5.95
C PRO A 152 9.03 -0.30 6.93
N LEU A 153 8.04 0.48 6.47
CA LEU A 153 6.95 0.98 7.28
C LEU A 153 5.59 0.56 6.71
N ASN A 154 4.67 0.19 7.59
CA ASN A 154 3.24 0.18 7.36
C ASN A 154 2.61 1.36 8.10
N TYR A 155 1.33 1.65 7.88
CA TYR A 155 0.71 2.86 8.43
C TYR A 155 -0.67 2.59 9.03
N ILE A 156 -0.91 3.16 10.23
CA ILE A 156 -2.27 3.44 10.70
C ILE A 156 -2.58 4.87 10.28
N ILE A 157 -3.71 5.08 9.59
CA ILE A 157 -4.13 6.39 9.10
C ILE A 157 -5.51 6.69 9.68
N GLU A 158 -5.59 7.75 10.46
CA GLU A 158 -6.81 8.20 11.12
C GLU A 158 -7.24 9.55 10.55
N GLN A 159 -8.52 9.71 10.21
CA GLN A 159 -9.13 10.99 9.82
C GLN A 159 -10.65 10.92 9.99
N ASP A 160 -11.25 11.98 10.52
CA ASP A 160 -12.71 12.14 10.67
C ASP A 160 -13.39 10.96 11.37
N GLY A 161 -12.73 10.41 12.40
CA GLY A 161 -13.24 9.27 13.18
C GLY A 161 -13.17 7.93 12.46
N LYS A 162 -12.48 7.84 11.33
CA LYS A 162 -12.22 6.61 10.57
C LYS A 162 -10.75 6.21 10.66
N THR A 163 -10.49 4.91 10.70
CA THR A 163 -9.16 4.34 10.88
C THR A 163 -8.86 3.25 9.86
N LEU A 164 -7.80 3.45 9.10
CA LEU A 164 -7.25 2.51 8.12
C LEU A 164 -5.94 1.90 8.65
N LEU A 165 -5.80 0.58 8.58
CA LEU A 165 -4.50 -0.08 8.60
C LEU A 165 -4.07 -0.37 7.15
N TYR A 166 -3.00 0.28 6.69
CA TYR A 166 -2.37 0.03 5.40
C TYR A 166 -1.08 -0.77 5.61
N ALA A 167 -1.13 -2.06 5.27
CA ALA A 167 -0.05 -3.02 5.53
C ALA A 167 0.25 -3.86 4.28
N HIS A 168 0.92 -3.22 3.33
CA HIS A 168 1.45 -3.85 2.12
C HIS A 168 2.96 -4.02 2.25
N ASP A 169 3.51 -4.99 1.52
CA ASP A 169 4.90 -5.41 1.60
C ASP A 169 5.32 -5.73 3.03
N THR A 170 4.57 -6.67 3.61
CA THR A 170 4.89 -7.20 4.92
C THR A 170 4.52 -8.67 5.05
N GLY A 171 5.35 -9.42 5.77
CA GLY A 171 4.98 -10.74 6.28
C GLY A 171 4.03 -10.67 7.47
N TYR A 172 3.86 -11.80 8.15
CA TYR A 172 3.10 -11.86 9.39
C TYR A 172 3.65 -10.81 10.38
N PHE A 173 2.78 -10.02 11.01
CA PHE A 173 3.17 -8.88 11.82
C PHE A 173 4.13 -9.26 12.95
N LEU A 174 5.00 -8.33 13.31
CA LEU A 174 5.88 -8.45 14.47
C LEU A 174 5.05 -8.42 15.76
N GLU A 175 5.53 -9.11 16.81
CA GLU A 175 4.85 -9.08 18.10
C GLU A 175 4.71 -7.65 18.65
N GLU A 176 5.75 -6.85 18.51
CA GLU A 176 5.75 -5.44 18.93
C GLU A 176 4.68 -4.60 18.21
N THR A 177 4.30 -4.97 16.96
CA THR A 177 3.21 -4.34 16.21
C THR A 177 1.86 -4.66 16.87
N PHE A 178 1.60 -5.93 17.19
CA PHE A 178 0.37 -6.33 17.90
C PHE A 178 0.29 -5.70 19.29
N ASP A 179 1.40 -5.70 20.03
CA ASP A 179 1.49 -5.08 21.36
C ASP A 179 1.19 -3.57 21.31
N TYR A 180 1.70 -2.88 20.27
CA TYR A 180 1.42 -1.45 20.08
C TYR A 180 -0.06 -1.22 19.79
N ILE A 181 -0.65 -1.99 18.85
CA ILE A 181 -2.05 -1.89 18.47
C ILE A 181 -2.95 -2.15 19.69
N GLU A 182 -2.69 -3.20 20.45
CA GLU A 182 -3.46 -3.52 21.68
C GLU A 182 -3.38 -2.38 22.72
N LYS A 183 -2.18 -1.90 23.01
CA LYS A 183 -1.94 -0.82 24.00
C LYS A 183 -2.56 0.51 23.56
N SER A 184 -2.60 0.79 22.26
CA SER A 184 -3.18 2.03 21.73
C SER A 184 -4.70 2.04 21.84
N GLY A 185 -5.35 0.88 21.92
CA GLY A 185 -6.80 0.74 21.92
C GLY A 185 -7.46 1.14 20.60
N VAL A 186 -6.68 1.21 19.51
CA VAL A 186 -7.20 1.58 18.19
C VAL A 186 -8.17 0.50 17.67
N HIS A 187 -9.27 0.94 17.05
CA HIS A 187 -10.18 0.07 16.33
C HIS A 187 -10.18 0.46 14.86
N PHE A 188 -10.01 -0.52 13.97
CA PHE A 188 -9.93 -0.30 12.53
C PHE A 188 -11.30 -0.41 11.87
N ASP A 189 -11.64 0.60 11.05
CA ASP A 189 -12.77 0.52 10.11
C ASP A 189 -12.37 -0.30 8.88
N MET A 190 -11.08 -0.24 8.48
CA MET A 190 -10.57 -0.97 7.32
C MET A 190 -9.15 -1.50 7.54
N LEU A 191 -8.92 -2.73 7.07
CA LEU A 191 -7.62 -3.37 6.94
C LEU A 191 -7.30 -3.56 5.46
N SER A 192 -6.18 -3.01 4.98
CA SER A 192 -5.64 -3.22 3.64
C SER A 192 -4.35 -4.03 3.77
N LEU A 193 -4.38 -5.31 3.38
CA LEU A 193 -3.36 -6.28 3.74
C LEU A 193 -2.62 -6.86 2.54
N ASP A 194 -1.31 -7.12 2.71
CA ASP A 194 -0.48 -7.84 1.76
C ASP A 194 -1.05 -9.24 1.47
N CYS A 195 -1.14 -9.59 0.19
CA CYS A 195 -1.55 -10.91 -0.28
C CYS A 195 -0.70 -11.38 -1.46
N THR A 196 0.59 -11.07 -1.43
CA THR A 196 1.54 -11.33 -2.51
C THR A 196 1.54 -12.80 -2.92
N ASN A 197 1.43 -13.69 -1.94
CA ASN A 197 1.56 -15.13 -2.15
C ASN A 197 0.23 -15.86 -2.37
N VAL A 198 -0.90 -15.17 -2.27
CA VAL A 198 -2.26 -15.71 -2.45
C VAL A 198 -2.44 -17.00 -1.63
N ASP A 199 -2.42 -18.18 -2.25
CA ASP A 199 -2.62 -19.47 -1.58
C ASP A 199 -1.32 -20.18 -1.15
N ILE A 200 -0.14 -19.62 -1.50
CA ILE A 200 1.13 -20.24 -1.16
C ILE A 200 1.36 -20.12 0.36
N PRO A 201 1.55 -21.23 1.09
CA PRO A 201 1.86 -21.19 2.51
C PRO A 201 3.23 -20.51 2.75
N ILE A 202 3.23 -19.47 3.55
CA ILE A 202 4.45 -18.73 3.90
C ILE A 202 4.67 -18.80 5.41
N PRO A 203 5.90 -19.10 5.86
CA PRO A 203 6.23 -19.07 7.28
C PRO A 203 6.12 -17.66 7.84
N ASP A 204 5.88 -17.52 9.14
CA ASP A 204 5.73 -16.22 9.81
C ASP A 204 6.98 -15.33 9.72
N THR A 205 8.12 -15.91 9.37
CA THR A 205 9.38 -15.20 9.11
C THR A 205 9.50 -14.69 7.69
N GLY A 206 8.54 -15.01 6.82
CA GLY A 206 8.51 -14.53 5.43
C GLY A 206 8.29 -13.02 5.34
N SER A 207 8.64 -12.44 4.19
CA SER A 207 8.55 -11.01 3.93
C SER A 207 7.22 -10.57 3.31
N HIS A 208 6.33 -11.51 3.02
CA HIS A 208 5.00 -11.29 2.45
C HIS A 208 4.00 -12.28 3.02
N MET A 209 2.72 -11.99 2.83
CA MET A 209 1.61 -12.85 3.27
C MET A 209 0.91 -13.54 2.10
N GLY A 210 0.13 -14.56 2.44
CA GLY A 210 -0.94 -15.14 1.66
C GLY A 210 -2.19 -15.26 2.53
N PHE A 211 -3.30 -15.76 1.99
CA PHE A 211 -4.56 -15.90 2.74
C PHE A 211 -4.40 -16.58 4.10
N PRO A 212 -3.60 -17.69 4.25
CA PRO A 212 -3.43 -18.32 5.56
C PRO A 212 -2.79 -17.41 6.63
N ASN A 213 -1.87 -16.52 6.23
CA ASN A 213 -1.26 -15.56 7.16
C ASN A 213 -2.24 -14.42 7.49
N ILE A 214 -2.96 -13.92 6.48
CA ILE A 214 -3.94 -12.84 6.62
C ILE A 214 -5.04 -13.24 7.60
N GLU A 215 -5.61 -14.45 7.47
CA GLU A 215 -6.61 -14.97 8.38
C GLU A 215 -6.14 -14.90 9.84
N ARG A 216 -4.92 -15.35 10.12
CA ARG A 216 -4.33 -15.32 11.46
C ARG A 216 -4.07 -13.91 11.98
N VAL A 217 -3.66 -12.97 11.09
CA VAL A 217 -3.51 -11.56 11.45
C VAL A 217 -4.87 -10.97 11.83
N VAL A 218 -5.89 -11.17 11.01
CA VAL A 218 -7.25 -10.65 11.26
C VAL A 218 -7.84 -11.25 12.53
N GLU A 219 -7.68 -12.57 12.75
CA GLU A 219 -8.15 -13.23 13.97
C GLU A 219 -7.47 -12.65 15.22
N ARG A 220 -6.16 -12.43 15.16
CA ARG A 220 -5.44 -11.81 16.27
C ARG A 220 -5.87 -10.37 16.54
N LEU A 221 -6.06 -9.55 15.47
CA LEU A 221 -6.60 -8.19 15.61
C LEU A 221 -8.00 -8.20 16.24
N ARG A 222 -8.85 -9.17 15.89
CA ARG A 222 -10.16 -9.37 16.53
C ARG A 222 -10.04 -9.75 18.00
N THR A 223 -9.09 -10.62 18.33
CA THR A 223 -8.86 -11.09 19.71
C THR A 223 -8.44 -9.95 20.63
N ILE A 224 -7.62 -9.02 20.15
CA ILE A 224 -7.17 -7.84 20.94
C ILE A 224 -8.16 -6.66 20.83
N GLY A 225 -9.32 -6.84 20.19
CA GLY A 225 -10.36 -5.80 20.08
C GLY A 225 -10.08 -4.72 19.03
N ALA A 226 -9.04 -4.85 18.23
CA ALA A 226 -8.66 -3.88 17.21
C ALA A 226 -9.45 -4.01 15.90
N ALA A 227 -10.13 -5.13 15.67
CA ALA A 227 -11.02 -5.36 14.53
C ALA A 227 -12.30 -6.06 14.96
N GLY A 228 -13.40 -5.84 14.23
CA GLY A 228 -14.70 -6.40 14.51
C GLY A 228 -15.39 -6.98 13.26
N LYS A 229 -16.69 -7.22 13.37
CA LYS A 229 -17.54 -7.65 12.23
C LYS A 229 -17.80 -6.51 11.24
N ASP A 230 -17.68 -5.30 11.69
CA ASP A 230 -17.83 -4.04 10.98
C ASP A 230 -16.55 -3.59 10.29
N THR A 231 -15.41 -4.22 10.61
CA THR A 231 -14.14 -3.93 9.96
C THR A 231 -14.10 -4.51 8.54
N ALA A 232 -13.97 -3.64 7.54
CA ALA A 232 -13.73 -4.05 6.17
C ALA A 232 -12.30 -4.61 6.00
N VAL A 233 -12.13 -5.71 5.30
CA VAL A 233 -10.81 -6.28 4.99
C VAL A 233 -10.64 -6.37 3.49
N CYS A 234 -9.56 -5.80 2.95
CA CYS A 234 -9.21 -5.87 1.54
C CYS A 234 -7.82 -6.47 1.37
N VAL A 235 -7.68 -7.40 0.45
CA VAL A 235 -6.40 -8.01 0.08
C VAL A 235 -5.84 -7.35 -1.15
N ASN A 236 -4.52 -7.11 -1.17
CA ASN A 236 -3.81 -6.38 -2.21
C ASN A 236 -2.39 -6.90 -2.42
N HIS A 237 -1.64 -6.31 -3.35
CA HIS A 237 -0.22 -6.54 -3.59
C HIS A 237 0.08 -7.96 -4.11
N PHE A 238 -0.44 -8.31 -5.30
CA PHE A 238 -0.40 -9.68 -5.82
C PHE A 238 0.81 -9.95 -6.72
N SER A 239 1.47 -11.11 -6.53
CA SER A 239 2.52 -11.63 -7.41
C SER A 239 1.98 -12.71 -8.35
N HIS A 240 2.54 -12.77 -9.57
CA HIS A 240 2.23 -13.84 -10.53
C HIS A 240 2.54 -15.26 -10.02
N ASN A 241 3.32 -15.36 -8.95
CA ASN A 241 3.68 -16.65 -8.35
C ASN A 241 2.50 -17.32 -7.64
N GLY A 242 1.56 -16.54 -7.08
CA GLY A 242 0.47 -17.00 -6.22
C GLY A 242 -0.88 -17.23 -6.92
N ASN A 243 -0.98 -17.26 -8.26
CA ASN A 243 -2.23 -17.26 -9.01
C ASN A 243 -3.07 -15.98 -8.79
N PRO A 244 -2.62 -14.82 -9.26
CA PRO A 244 -3.29 -13.55 -9.05
C PRO A 244 -4.40 -13.24 -10.07
N LEU A 245 -4.96 -14.23 -10.75
CA LEU A 245 -6.13 -14.04 -11.62
C LEU A 245 -7.31 -13.53 -10.80
N HIS A 246 -7.94 -12.46 -11.26
CA HIS A 246 -8.93 -11.74 -10.45
C HIS A 246 -10.10 -12.61 -9.99
N ALA A 247 -10.59 -13.52 -10.86
CA ALA A 247 -11.67 -14.44 -10.50
C ALA A 247 -11.27 -15.37 -9.35
N HIS A 248 -10.02 -15.87 -9.35
CA HIS A 248 -9.50 -16.72 -8.29
C HIS A 248 -9.37 -15.96 -6.97
N ILE A 249 -8.77 -14.75 -7.01
CA ILE A 249 -8.63 -13.94 -5.79
C ILE A 249 -10.02 -13.57 -5.22
N LEU A 250 -10.98 -13.25 -6.09
CA LEU A 250 -12.35 -12.92 -5.68
C LEU A 250 -13.03 -14.10 -4.98
N GLU A 251 -12.88 -15.32 -5.53
CA GLU A 251 -13.41 -16.55 -4.92
C GLU A 251 -12.78 -16.79 -3.54
N ARG A 252 -11.44 -16.71 -3.45
CA ARG A 252 -10.72 -16.88 -2.19
C ARG A 252 -11.09 -15.83 -1.15
N ALA A 253 -11.14 -14.56 -1.55
CA ALA A 253 -11.53 -13.48 -0.65
C ALA A 253 -12.96 -13.64 -0.12
N ALA A 254 -13.88 -14.11 -0.96
CA ALA A 254 -15.27 -14.34 -0.58
C ALA A 254 -15.42 -15.40 0.53
N GLU A 255 -14.53 -16.40 0.60
CA GLU A 255 -14.55 -17.42 1.66
C GLU A 255 -14.37 -16.82 3.06
N TYR A 256 -13.67 -15.67 3.15
CA TYR A 256 -13.39 -14.95 4.39
C TYR A 256 -14.27 -13.71 4.58
N GLY A 257 -15.08 -13.36 3.58
CA GLY A 257 -15.85 -12.11 3.56
C GLY A 257 -14.98 -10.88 3.30
N TYR A 258 -13.84 -11.03 2.58
CA TYR A 258 -12.92 -9.97 2.25
C TYR A 258 -13.17 -9.39 0.86
N PHE A 259 -12.71 -8.17 0.63
CA PHE A 259 -12.66 -7.55 -0.69
C PHE A 259 -11.37 -7.96 -1.42
N ALA A 260 -11.46 -8.15 -2.74
CA ALA A 260 -10.32 -8.34 -3.63
C ALA A 260 -10.05 -7.05 -4.41
N SER A 261 -8.90 -6.43 -4.21
CA SER A 261 -8.53 -5.22 -4.94
C SER A 261 -8.27 -5.48 -6.43
N TYR A 262 -8.36 -4.44 -7.24
CA TYR A 262 -7.92 -4.37 -8.63
C TYR A 262 -7.59 -2.91 -8.96
N ASP A 263 -6.81 -2.66 -10.01
CA ASP A 263 -6.41 -1.31 -10.39
C ASP A 263 -7.63 -0.43 -10.67
N GLY A 264 -7.73 0.68 -9.94
CA GLY A 264 -8.87 1.59 -9.94
C GLY A 264 -9.98 1.25 -8.95
N CYS A 265 -9.87 0.16 -8.18
CA CYS A 265 -10.82 -0.18 -7.12
C CYS A 265 -10.84 0.91 -6.04
N GLU A 266 -12.02 1.27 -5.59
CA GLU A 266 -12.22 2.27 -4.53
C GLU A 266 -13.15 1.70 -3.46
N ILE A 267 -12.79 1.86 -2.19
CA ILE A 267 -13.56 1.43 -1.03
C ILE A 267 -13.77 2.65 -0.13
N GLU A 268 -15.02 2.93 0.19
CA GLU A 268 -15.42 3.91 1.20
C GLU A 268 -15.84 3.18 2.48
N PHE A 269 -15.38 3.64 3.64
CA PHE A 269 -15.59 2.97 4.93
C PHE A 269 -15.72 3.97 6.10
#